data_791f7405fd01c90f53cb29b1a8d5a056
#
_entry.id   791f7405fd01c90f53cb29b1a8d5a056
#
_cell.length_a   1.000
_cell.length_b   1.000
_cell.length_c   1.000
_cell.angle_alpha   90.00
_cell.angle_beta   90.00
_cell.angle_gamma   90.00
#
_symmetry.space_group_name_H-M   'P 1'
#
loop_
_entity.id
_entity.type
_entity.pdbx_description
1 polymer ?
#
loop_
_entity_poly.entity_id
_entity_poly.type
_entity_poly.pdbx_seq_one_letter_code
_entity_poly.pdbx_strand_id
1 'polypeptide(L)'
;MSNAYRTFFATPGVVALIVAGSMARLPQAMVGLGLIAMLAQETGRYWVAGAVAGTYTLTSAILGPMISKLVDQRGQRKVLAPVAAFSIGMLLALIGAVYWHAPLPVLFVLAAMAGVLPSFGAMIRARWAYLFRGKPQLHAAYSLDTVLVEFTFIVGPPLSIALSSGLFPQAGPLVAAVLLAV
;
A
#
# COMPACT_ATOMS: atom_id res chain seq x y z
N MET A 1 16.48 -8.48 -27.99
CA MET A 1 15.64 -8.12 -26.83
C MET A 1 14.97 -9.33 -26.18
N SER A 2 14.57 -10.38 -26.91
CA SER A 2 13.92 -11.59 -26.36
C SER A 2 14.75 -12.39 -25.35
N ASN A 3 16.07 -12.42 -25.49
CA ASN A 3 16.95 -13.21 -24.61
C ASN A 3 17.07 -12.65 -23.17
N ALA A 4 16.99 -11.32 -22.99
CA ALA A 4 17.13 -10.71 -21.68
C ALA A 4 15.91 -11.00 -20.78
N TYR A 5 14.70 -10.94 -21.33
CA TYR A 5 13.48 -11.28 -20.60
C TYR A 5 13.38 -12.78 -20.29
N ARG A 6 13.78 -13.64 -21.23
CA ARG A 6 13.80 -15.10 -21.00
C ARG A 6 14.74 -15.48 -19.85
N THR A 7 15.94 -14.89 -19.82
CA THR A 7 16.92 -15.12 -18.73
C THR A 7 16.46 -14.50 -17.42
N PHE A 8 15.75 -13.36 -17.47
CA PHE A 8 15.16 -12.72 -16.30
C PHE A 8 14.14 -13.63 -15.61
N PHE A 9 13.15 -14.15 -16.35
CA PHE A 9 12.13 -15.04 -15.79
C PHE A 9 12.67 -16.44 -15.42
N ALA A 10 13.78 -16.86 -16.01
CA ALA A 10 14.46 -18.11 -15.63
C ALA A 10 15.22 -18.01 -14.31
N THR A 11 15.40 -16.80 -13.76
CA THR A 11 16.10 -16.61 -12.48
C THR A 11 15.20 -17.06 -11.33
N PRO A 12 15.65 -18.00 -10.46
CA PRO A 12 14.85 -18.48 -9.33
C PRO A 12 14.41 -17.35 -8.41
N GLY A 13 13.13 -17.36 -8.02
CA GLY A 13 12.57 -16.35 -7.09
C GLY A 13 12.05 -15.07 -7.74
N VAL A 14 12.30 -14.81 -9.02
CA VAL A 14 11.84 -13.61 -9.72
C VAL A 14 10.32 -13.56 -9.77
N VAL A 15 9.66 -14.66 -10.17
CA VAL A 15 8.20 -14.74 -10.25
C VAL A 15 7.57 -14.56 -8.86
N ALA A 16 8.14 -15.20 -7.84
CA ALA A 16 7.68 -15.03 -6.46
C ALA A 16 7.79 -13.56 -5.98
N LEU A 17 8.89 -12.88 -6.32
CA LEU A 17 9.08 -11.47 -5.98
C LEU A 17 8.10 -10.56 -6.73
N ILE A 18 7.78 -10.86 -7.99
CA ILE A 18 6.77 -10.15 -8.77
C ILE A 18 5.39 -10.27 -8.10
N VAL A 19 4.97 -11.50 -7.81
CA VAL A 19 3.66 -11.75 -7.20
C VAL A 19 3.57 -11.13 -5.81
N ALA A 20 4.53 -11.42 -4.94
CA ALA A 20 4.57 -10.85 -3.59
C ALA A 20 4.65 -9.32 -3.59
N GLY A 21 5.45 -8.76 -4.51
CA GLY A 21 5.57 -7.31 -4.65
C GLY A 21 4.29 -6.63 -5.13
N SER A 22 3.55 -7.25 -6.04
CA SER A 22 2.26 -6.75 -6.51
C SER A 22 1.20 -6.88 -5.41
N MET A 23 1.17 -8.00 -4.70
CA MET A 23 0.25 -8.21 -3.58
C MET A 23 0.48 -7.21 -2.43
N ALA A 24 1.74 -6.91 -2.09
CA ALA A 24 2.06 -5.94 -1.05
C ALA A 24 1.69 -4.49 -1.42
N ARG A 25 1.71 -4.14 -2.70
CA ARG A 25 1.35 -2.79 -3.18
C ARG A 25 -0.14 -2.57 -3.36
N LEU A 26 -0.90 -3.62 -3.69
CA LEU A 26 -2.33 -3.53 -3.99
C LEU A 26 -3.13 -2.90 -2.83
N PRO A 27 -3.00 -3.33 -1.57
CA PRO A 27 -3.71 -2.70 -0.46
C PRO A 27 -3.34 -1.22 -0.30
N GLN A 28 -2.08 -0.85 -0.52
CA GLN A 28 -1.64 0.54 -0.44
C GLN A 28 -2.33 1.43 -1.49
N ALA A 29 -2.53 0.92 -2.71
CA ALA A 29 -3.27 1.61 -3.75
C ALA A 29 -4.78 1.68 -3.46
N MET A 30 -5.34 0.70 -2.76
CA MET A 30 -6.76 0.64 -2.41
C MET A 30 -7.17 1.60 -1.29
N VAL A 31 -6.32 1.80 -0.26
CA VAL A 31 -6.69 2.53 0.96
C VAL A 31 -7.09 3.97 0.67
N GLY A 32 -6.34 4.70 -0.14
CA GLY A 32 -6.58 6.13 -0.38
C GLY A 32 -8.00 6.43 -0.88
N LEU A 33 -8.37 5.87 -2.03
CA LEU A 33 -9.70 6.06 -2.61
C LEU A 33 -10.78 5.25 -1.87
N GLY A 34 -10.43 4.14 -1.23
CA GLY A 34 -11.33 3.41 -0.36
C GLY A 34 -11.77 4.23 0.86
N LEU A 35 -10.86 4.96 1.49
CA LEU A 35 -11.19 5.89 2.58
C LEU A 35 -12.09 7.03 2.11
N ILE A 36 -11.82 7.59 0.92
CA ILE A 36 -12.69 8.63 0.34
C ILE A 36 -14.10 8.08 0.10
N ALA A 37 -14.21 6.92 -0.52
CA ALA A 37 -15.51 6.31 -0.80
C ALA A 37 -16.29 6.01 0.48
N MET A 38 -15.65 5.40 1.48
CA MET A 38 -16.25 5.11 2.78
C MET A 38 -16.72 6.38 3.50
N LEU A 39 -15.81 7.35 3.67
CA LEU A 39 -16.12 8.58 4.41
C LEU A 39 -17.17 9.45 3.69
N ALA A 40 -17.14 9.51 2.36
CA ALA A 40 -18.13 10.24 1.59
C ALA A 40 -19.53 9.65 1.75
N GLN A 41 -19.64 8.31 1.77
CA GLN A 41 -20.92 7.62 1.98
C GLN A 41 -21.44 7.79 3.41
N GLU A 42 -20.59 7.66 4.42
CA GLU A 42 -20.97 7.73 5.83
C GLU A 42 -21.23 9.16 6.33
N THR A 43 -20.45 10.14 5.85
CA THR A 43 -20.56 11.52 6.35
C THR A 43 -21.37 12.44 5.44
N GLY A 44 -21.56 12.07 4.19
CA GLY A 44 -22.14 12.93 3.15
C GLY A 44 -21.25 14.16 2.80
N ARG A 45 -20.02 14.22 3.31
CA ARG A 45 -19.12 15.40 3.20
C ARG A 45 -17.84 15.03 2.47
N TYR A 46 -17.78 15.29 1.18
CA TYR A 46 -16.60 14.99 0.34
C TYR A 46 -15.31 15.67 0.81
N TRP A 47 -15.40 16.88 1.37
CA TRP A 47 -14.23 17.59 1.88
C TRP A 47 -13.61 16.87 3.09
N VAL A 48 -14.44 16.32 4.01
CA VAL A 48 -13.97 15.50 5.14
C VAL A 48 -13.27 14.23 4.61
N ALA A 49 -13.90 13.56 3.67
CA ALA A 49 -13.37 12.35 3.06
C ALA A 49 -11.99 12.62 2.42
N GLY A 50 -11.89 13.69 1.62
CA GLY A 50 -10.63 14.10 1.00
C GLY A 50 -9.56 14.52 2.00
N ALA A 51 -9.92 15.27 3.05
CA ALA A 51 -8.98 15.74 4.05
C ALA A 51 -8.43 14.59 4.92
N VAL A 52 -9.27 13.67 5.37
CA VAL A 52 -8.86 12.50 6.17
C VAL A 52 -8.00 11.55 5.33
N ALA A 53 -8.41 11.21 4.09
CA ALA A 53 -7.62 10.39 3.19
C ALA A 53 -6.31 11.08 2.77
N GLY A 54 -6.34 12.41 2.60
CA GLY A 54 -5.15 13.22 2.36
C GLY A 54 -4.16 13.16 3.52
N THR A 55 -4.64 13.19 4.76
CA THR A 55 -3.81 13.03 5.96
C THR A 55 -3.12 11.68 5.98
N TYR A 56 -3.84 10.58 5.72
CA TYR A 56 -3.25 9.24 5.56
C TYR A 56 -2.15 9.22 4.50
N THR A 57 -2.45 9.74 3.31
CA THR A 57 -1.53 9.75 2.17
C THR A 57 -0.29 10.61 2.44
N LEU A 58 -0.47 11.78 3.04
CA LEU A 58 0.63 12.69 3.41
C LEU A 58 1.56 12.03 4.45
N THR A 59 1.00 11.43 5.48
CA THR A 59 1.79 10.71 6.49
C THR A 59 2.57 9.57 5.86
N SER A 60 1.93 8.76 5.01
CA SER A 60 2.57 7.67 4.28
C SER A 60 3.71 8.17 3.37
N ALA A 61 3.51 9.29 2.68
CA ALA A 61 4.52 9.90 1.82
C ALA A 61 5.75 10.40 2.59
N ILE A 62 5.53 11.00 3.76
CA ILE A 62 6.61 11.55 4.59
C ILE A 62 7.34 10.44 5.36
N LEU A 63 6.59 9.56 6.03
CA LEU A 63 7.18 8.55 6.91
C LEU A 63 7.64 7.30 6.18
N GLY A 64 7.05 6.97 5.03
CA GLY A 64 7.38 5.77 4.26
C GLY A 64 8.87 5.61 3.94
N PRO A 65 9.55 6.63 3.39
CA PRO A 65 10.99 6.57 3.16
C PRO A 65 11.82 6.43 4.46
N MET A 66 11.39 7.08 5.54
CA MET A 66 12.08 7.01 6.83
C MET A 66 11.99 5.61 7.44
N ILE A 67 10.80 5.00 7.39
CA ILE A 67 10.57 3.64 7.86
C ILE A 67 11.35 2.63 7.01
N SER A 68 11.35 2.80 5.68
CA SER A 68 12.12 1.96 4.76
C SER A 68 13.60 2.00 5.09
N LYS A 69 14.17 3.17 5.38
CA LYS A 69 15.55 3.32 5.83
C LYS A 69 15.81 2.61 7.17
N LEU A 70 14.87 2.67 8.10
CA LEU A 70 14.96 1.97 9.38
C LEU A 70 14.93 0.44 9.20
N VAL A 71 14.12 -0.05 8.24
CA VAL A 71 14.07 -1.47 7.84
C VAL A 71 15.42 -1.92 7.31
N ASP A 72 16.07 -1.12 6.46
CA ASP A 72 17.39 -1.44 5.92
C ASP A 72 18.48 -1.49 7.01
N GLN A 73 18.39 -0.63 8.03
CA GLN A 73 19.36 -0.57 9.13
C GLN A 73 19.17 -1.67 10.19
N ARG A 74 17.92 -1.98 10.57
CA ARG A 74 17.59 -2.87 11.70
C ARG A 74 17.11 -4.26 11.29
N GLY A 75 16.95 -4.48 9.98
CA GLY A 75 16.45 -5.72 9.39
C GLY A 75 14.93 -5.77 9.27
N GLN A 76 14.50 -6.38 8.18
CA GLN A 76 13.11 -6.42 7.73
C GLN A 76 12.15 -7.02 8.78
N ARG A 77 12.51 -8.16 9.37
CA ARG A 77 11.62 -8.85 10.34
C ARG A 77 11.36 -8.04 11.61
N LYS A 78 12.36 -7.27 12.09
CA LYS A 78 12.25 -6.53 13.36
C LYS A 78 11.42 -5.25 13.23
N VAL A 79 11.35 -4.66 12.04
CA VAL A 79 10.70 -3.35 11.82
C VAL A 79 9.41 -3.49 11.04
N LEU A 80 9.41 -4.29 9.97
CA LEU A 80 8.27 -4.38 9.07
C LEU A 80 7.02 -4.94 9.75
N ALA A 81 7.14 -6.07 10.45
CA ALA A 81 6.00 -6.71 11.08
C ALA A 81 5.30 -5.83 12.15
N PRO A 82 6.01 -5.23 13.13
CA PRO A 82 5.35 -4.37 14.11
C PRO A 82 4.78 -3.08 13.50
N VAL A 83 5.45 -2.48 12.51
CA VAL A 83 4.94 -1.28 11.83
C VAL A 83 3.70 -1.60 11.00
N ALA A 84 3.70 -2.71 10.26
CA ALA A 84 2.52 -3.14 9.50
C ALA A 84 1.35 -3.47 10.44
N ALA A 85 1.58 -4.24 11.51
CA ALA A 85 0.55 -4.55 12.50
C ALA A 85 -0.04 -3.29 13.14
N PHE A 86 0.81 -2.31 13.48
CA PHE A 86 0.38 -1.01 14.00
C PHE A 86 -0.50 -0.27 12.98
N SER A 87 -0.05 -0.14 11.75
CA SER A 87 -0.80 0.56 10.70
C SER A 87 -2.13 -0.12 10.40
N ILE A 88 -2.17 -1.46 10.32
CA ILE A 88 -3.39 -2.24 10.15
C ILE A 88 -4.34 -1.99 11.33
N GLY A 89 -3.85 -2.06 12.55
CA GLY A 89 -4.65 -1.78 13.75
C GLY A 89 -5.25 -0.38 13.74
N MET A 90 -4.48 0.62 13.34
CA MET A 90 -4.96 2.01 13.23
C MET A 90 -5.95 2.18 12.07
N LEU A 91 -5.76 1.48 10.95
CA LEU A 91 -6.71 1.48 9.84
C LEU A 91 -8.05 0.84 10.26
N LEU A 92 -8.02 -0.28 10.94
CA LEU A 92 -9.22 -0.92 11.50
C LEU A 92 -9.90 -0.03 12.55
N ALA A 93 -9.13 0.63 13.41
CA ALA A 93 -9.65 1.60 14.36
C ALA A 93 -10.31 2.80 13.66
N LEU A 94 -9.72 3.30 12.57
CA LEU A 94 -10.31 4.35 11.74
C LEU A 94 -11.64 3.91 11.13
N ILE A 95 -11.70 2.70 10.57
CA ILE A 95 -12.94 2.12 10.02
C ILE A 95 -14.01 2.02 11.11
N GLY A 96 -13.67 1.52 12.29
CA GLY A 96 -14.58 1.48 13.44
C GLY A 96 -15.00 2.86 13.92
N ALA A 97 -14.09 3.82 13.99
CA ALA A 97 -14.40 5.19 14.38
C ALA A 97 -15.38 5.87 13.41
N VAL A 98 -15.26 5.62 12.12
CA VAL A 98 -16.22 6.10 11.12
C VAL A 98 -17.57 5.44 11.32
N TYR A 99 -17.64 4.14 11.52
CA TYR A 99 -18.89 3.39 11.78
C TYR A 99 -19.63 3.89 13.02
N TRP A 100 -18.90 4.25 14.09
CA TRP A 100 -19.49 4.81 15.33
C TRP A 100 -19.62 6.35 15.31
N HIS A 101 -19.48 6.98 14.15
CA HIS A 101 -19.60 8.45 13.98
C HIS A 101 -18.73 9.26 14.95
N ALA A 102 -17.49 8.81 15.17
CA ALA A 102 -16.55 9.50 16.03
C ALA A 102 -16.26 10.95 15.57
N PRO A 103 -15.88 11.86 16.48
CA PRO A 103 -15.59 13.23 16.11
C PRO A 103 -14.40 13.37 15.16
N LEU A 104 -14.46 14.37 14.28
CA LEU A 104 -13.48 14.58 13.20
C LEU A 104 -12.01 14.52 13.66
N PRO A 105 -11.59 15.15 14.78
CA PRO A 105 -10.20 15.06 15.22
C PRO A 105 -9.69 13.65 15.43
N VAL A 106 -10.55 12.73 15.89
CA VAL A 106 -10.20 11.32 16.07
C VAL A 106 -9.90 10.66 14.71
N LEU A 107 -10.72 10.95 13.69
CA LEU A 107 -10.53 10.42 12.35
C LEU A 107 -9.18 10.88 11.74
N PHE A 108 -8.82 12.14 11.94
CA PHE A 108 -7.52 12.67 11.47
C PHE A 108 -6.34 12.01 12.18
N VAL A 109 -6.42 11.84 13.50
CA VAL A 109 -5.35 11.18 14.27
C VAL A 109 -5.20 9.73 13.82
N LEU A 110 -6.29 8.99 13.72
CA LEU A 110 -6.25 7.59 13.29
C LEU A 110 -5.77 7.45 11.84
N ALA A 111 -6.16 8.35 10.95
CA ALA A 111 -5.68 8.36 9.57
C ALA A 111 -4.18 8.63 9.49
N ALA A 112 -3.68 9.59 10.27
CA ALA A 112 -2.25 9.86 10.36
C ALA A 112 -1.49 8.62 10.88
N MET A 113 -1.98 7.99 11.93
CA MET A 113 -1.36 6.78 12.50
C MET A 113 -1.43 5.59 11.55
N ALA A 114 -2.54 5.39 10.83
CA ALA A 114 -2.69 4.36 9.82
C ALA A 114 -1.73 4.55 8.63
N GLY A 115 -1.36 5.80 8.31
CA GLY A 115 -0.38 6.14 7.28
C GLY A 115 1.07 5.78 7.61
N VAL A 116 1.36 5.28 8.81
CA VAL A 116 2.71 4.87 9.23
C VAL A 116 3.05 3.53 8.59
N LEU A 117 3.41 3.53 7.31
CA LEU A 117 3.73 2.34 6.52
C LEU A 117 5.05 2.51 5.78
N PRO A 118 5.83 1.43 5.60
CA PRO A 118 7.03 1.48 4.76
C PRO A 118 6.66 1.66 3.29
N SER A 119 7.58 2.23 2.52
CA SER A 119 7.46 2.27 1.06
C SER A 119 7.78 0.89 0.46
N PHE A 120 6.77 0.05 0.25
CA PHE A 120 6.95 -1.26 -0.38
C PHE A 120 7.61 -1.16 -1.75
N GLY A 121 7.28 -0.12 -2.53
CA GLY A 121 7.92 0.13 -3.82
C GLY A 121 9.43 0.33 -3.72
N ALA A 122 9.91 1.11 -2.75
CA ALA A 122 11.33 1.31 -2.53
C ALA A 122 12.03 0.00 -2.12
N MET A 123 11.41 -0.78 -1.24
CA MET A 123 11.95 -2.07 -0.78
C MET A 123 12.07 -3.08 -1.94
N ILE A 124 11.07 -3.16 -2.81
CA ILE A 124 11.09 -4.06 -3.97
C ILE A 124 12.16 -3.62 -4.96
N ARG A 125 12.29 -2.32 -5.25
CA ARG A 125 13.35 -1.78 -6.11
C ARG A 125 14.75 -2.04 -5.54
N ALA A 126 14.94 -1.91 -4.24
CA ALA A 126 16.19 -2.28 -3.57
C ALA A 126 16.49 -3.78 -3.75
N ARG A 127 15.48 -4.64 -3.69
CA ARG A 127 15.63 -6.08 -3.92
C ARG A 127 16.02 -6.39 -5.36
N TRP A 128 15.43 -5.71 -6.36
CA TRP A 128 15.84 -5.80 -7.76
C TRP A 128 17.30 -5.37 -7.96
N ALA A 129 17.69 -4.24 -7.37
CA ALA A 129 19.06 -3.75 -7.42
C ALA A 129 20.06 -4.76 -6.82
N TYR A 130 19.70 -5.44 -5.75
CA TYR A 130 20.54 -6.47 -5.13
C TYR A 130 20.67 -7.71 -6.01
N LEU A 131 19.55 -8.24 -6.54
CA LEU A 131 19.52 -9.48 -7.34
C LEU A 131 20.24 -9.35 -8.69
N PHE A 132 20.14 -8.19 -9.32
CA PHE A 132 20.66 -7.93 -10.66
C PHE A 132 21.78 -6.90 -10.71
N ARG A 133 22.48 -6.72 -9.60
CA ARG A 133 23.60 -5.77 -9.53
C ARG A 133 24.67 -6.07 -10.59
N GLY A 134 24.97 -5.07 -11.43
CA GLY A 134 25.95 -5.21 -12.52
C GLY A 134 25.52 -6.07 -13.70
N LYS A 135 24.26 -6.50 -13.76
CA LYS A 135 23.71 -7.31 -14.84
C LYS A 135 22.79 -6.51 -15.74
N PRO A 136 22.76 -6.75 -17.06
CA PRO A 136 21.85 -6.07 -18.00
C PRO A 136 20.35 -6.30 -17.69
N GLN A 137 20.01 -7.36 -16.96
CA GLN A 137 18.66 -7.69 -16.53
C GLN A 137 18.07 -6.68 -15.55
N LEU A 138 18.88 -5.84 -14.89
CA LEU A 138 18.38 -4.81 -13.96
C LEU A 138 17.45 -3.81 -14.65
N HIS A 139 17.77 -3.43 -15.89
CA HIS A 139 16.90 -2.55 -16.67
C HIS A 139 15.53 -3.18 -16.95
N ALA A 140 15.52 -4.45 -17.35
CA ALA A 140 14.29 -5.21 -17.56
C ALA A 140 13.47 -5.35 -16.27
N ALA A 141 14.13 -5.58 -15.12
CA ALA A 141 13.49 -5.64 -13.81
C ALA A 141 12.78 -4.33 -13.45
N TYR A 142 13.45 -3.19 -13.63
CA TYR A 142 12.85 -1.89 -13.35
C TYR A 142 11.73 -1.52 -14.32
N SER A 143 11.86 -1.85 -15.61
CA SER A 143 10.80 -1.62 -16.59
C SER A 143 9.54 -2.43 -16.24
N LEU A 144 9.72 -3.70 -15.88
CA LEU A 144 8.60 -4.54 -15.42
C LEU A 144 7.99 -4.02 -14.12
N ASP A 145 8.83 -3.62 -13.15
CA ASP A 145 8.37 -3.07 -11.88
C ASP A 145 7.49 -1.83 -12.10
N THR A 146 7.86 -0.94 -13.03
CA THR A 146 7.06 0.23 -13.39
C THR A 146 5.70 -0.17 -13.94
N VAL A 147 5.64 -1.12 -14.87
CA VAL A 147 4.36 -1.61 -15.43
C VAL A 147 3.48 -2.23 -14.34
N LEU A 148 4.05 -2.99 -13.42
CA LEU A 148 3.31 -3.58 -12.31
C LEU A 148 2.77 -2.53 -11.32
N VAL A 149 3.53 -1.48 -11.07
CA VAL A 149 3.08 -0.33 -10.26
C VAL A 149 1.88 0.34 -10.93
N GLU A 150 2.00 0.69 -12.21
CA GLU A 150 0.90 1.31 -12.96
C GLU A 150 -0.35 0.43 -12.95
N PHE A 151 -0.20 -0.87 -13.23
CA PHE A 151 -1.31 -1.81 -13.18
C PHE A 151 -1.99 -1.85 -11.80
N THR A 152 -1.20 -1.84 -10.72
CA THR A 152 -1.72 -1.83 -9.34
C THR A 152 -2.54 -0.57 -9.06
N PHE A 153 -2.07 0.60 -9.53
CA PHE A 153 -2.80 1.87 -9.37
C PHE A 153 -3.99 2.03 -10.31
N ILE A 154 -4.03 1.31 -11.43
CA ILE A 154 -5.20 1.25 -12.31
C ILE A 154 -6.30 0.36 -11.71
N VAL A 155 -5.94 -0.77 -11.10
CA VAL A 155 -6.90 -1.77 -10.62
C VAL A 155 -7.31 -1.53 -9.15
N GLY A 156 -6.36 -1.19 -8.28
CA GLY A 156 -6.58 -1.09 -6.83
C GLY A 156 -7.69 -0.10 -6.43
N PRO A 157 -7.58 1.18 -6.84
CA PRO A 157 -8.57 2.18 -6.46
C PRO A 157 -9.99 1.90 -6.95
N PRO A 158 -10.24 1.54 -8.24
CA PRO A 158 -11.57 1.15 -8.71
C PRO A 158 -12.12 -0.07 -7.97
N LEU A 159 -11.27 -1.06 -7.67
CA LEU A 159 -11.68 -2.24 -6.89
C LEU A 159 -12.15 -1.84 -5.50
N SER A 160 -11.42 -0.97 -4.81
CA SER A 160 -11.80 -0.49 -3.48
C SER A 160 -13.12 0.29 -3.51
N ILE A 161 -13.32 1.16 -4.51
CA ILE A 161 -14.57 1.90 -4.69
C ILE A 161 -15.72 0.94 -5.00
N ALA A 162 -15.52 -0.02 -5.90
CA ALA A 162 -16.56 -1.00 -6.26
C ALA A 162 -16.99 -1.85 -5.06
N LEU A 163 -16.04 -2.27 -4.22
CA LEU A 163 -16.35 -2.98 -2.98
C LEU A 163 -17.15 -2.11 -2.00
N SER A 164 -16.75 -0.85 -1.82
CA SER A 164 -17.44 0.07 -0.92
C SER A 164 -18.84 0.46 -1.42
N SER A 165 -19.05 0.53 -2.74
CA SER A 165 -20.36 0.88 -3.32
C SER A 165 -21.27 -0.31 -3.47
N GLY A 166 -20.72 -1.51 -3.74
CA GLY A 166 -21.50 -2.70 -4.05
C GLY A 166 -21.87 -3.56 -2.85
N LEU A 167 -21.10 -3.50 -1.77
CA LEU A 167 -21.33 -4.29 -0.56
C LEU A 167 -21.78 -3.41 0.61
N PHE A 168 -20.84 -2.69 1.21
CA PHE A 168 -21.05 -1.75 2.30
C PHE A 168 -19.89 -0.73 2.37
N PRO A 169 -20.08 0.46 2.92
CA PRO A 169 -19.09 1.56 2.82
C PRO A 169 -17.67 1.20 3.27
N GLN A 170 -17.52 0.35 4.28
CA GLN A 170 -16.24 -0.04 4.86
C GLN A 170 -15.53 -1.16 4.08
N ALA A 171 -16.20 -1.82 3.10
CA ALA A 171 -15.72 -3.04 2.45
C ALA A 171 -14.35 -2.84 1.74
N GLY A 172 -14.17 -1.73 1.02
CA GLY A 172 -12.91 -1.43 0.34
C GLY A 172 -11.72 -1.33 1.29
N PRO A 173 -11.77 -0.43 2.30
CA PRO A 173 -10.72 -0.33 3.30
C PRO A 173 -10.49 -1.61 4.13
N LEU A 174 -11.54 -2.38 4.44
CA LEU A 174 -11.40 -3.65 5.15
C LEU A 174 -10.65 -4.69 4.32
N VAL A 175 -10.99 -4.85 3.05
CA VAL A 175 -10.26 -5.76 2.14
C VAL A 175 -8.81 -5.32 2.01
N ALA A 176 -8.54 -4.01 1.91
CA ALA A 176 -7.17 -3.50 1.90
C ALA A 176 -6.42 -3.83 3.20
N ALA A 177 -7.06 -3.70 4.37
CA ALA A 177 -6.46 -4.06 5.66
C ALA A 177 -6.15 -5.57 5.75
N VAL A 178 -7.03 -6.43 5.28
CA VAL A 178 -6.82 -7.89 5.23
C VAL A 178 -5.67 -8.24 4.29
N LEU A 179 -5.63 -7.67 3.09
CA LEU A 179 -4.55 -7.88 2.13
C LEU A 179 -3.19 -7.37 2.64
N LEU A 180 -3.20 -6.34 3.47
CA LEU A 180 -1.98 -5.82 4.10
C LEU A 180 -1.45 -6.74 5.21
N ALA A 181 -2.31 -7.58 5.78
CA ALA A 181 -1.96 -8.53 6.83
C ALA A 181 -1.37 -9.85 6.30
N VAL A 182 -1.51 -10.13 5.00
CA VAL A 182 -1.02 -11.36 4.32
C VAL A 182 0.37 -11.15 3.73
#